data_f494e4ff4104290cacf64b0c398a6a84
#
_entry.id   f494e4ff4104290cacf64b0c398a6a84
#
_cell.length_a   1.000
_cell.length_b   1.000
_cell.length_c   1.000
_cell.angle_alpha   90.00
_cell.angle_beta   90.00
_cell.angle_gamma   90.00
#
_symmetry.space_group_name_H-M   'P 1'
#
loop_
_entity.id
_entity.type
_entity.pdbx_description
1 polymer ?
#
loop_
_entity_poly.entity_id
_entity_poly.type
_entity_poly.pdbx_seq_one_letter_code
_entity_poly.pdbx_strand_id
1 'polypeptide(L)'
;HISKKTWNLFKDEVGNPLEMRNEFIEWDNIFAGNTLLHEGQIEDTGGHFQRRKRISSWFTQVVQERRNNPGTDLISELVTTRMDNGSYLDDKYAEVIAHTFHVGGQETTSKFFTSSALILATDMELQNILRNDPDLIPSFVEEALRIQSPTQGLFRVALKEIEINGTIFPSGALVQLLWGSANRDERTFADSKTINLKRPNLRSHLAFGHGIHLCPGNHLARLEARVAFEELLSRTKLITLSKNNSFSYMPSHIMRGLQELNLNIEF
;
A
#
# COMPACT_ATOMS: atom_id res chain seq x y z
N HIS A 1 -8.31 0.05 -12.47
CA HIS A 1 -9.44 -0.85 -12.16
C HIS A 1 -8.92 -2.09 -11.44
N ILE A 2 -9.12 -2.17 -10.13
CA ILE A 2 -8.92 -3.42 -9.38
C ILE A 2 -9.88 -4.45 -10.00
N SER A 3 -9.36 -5.61 -10.43
CA SER A 3 -10.20 -6.62 -11.05
C SER A 3 -11.26 -7.11 -10.06
N LYS A 4 -12.42 -7.54 -10.57
CA LYS A 4 -13.47 -8.15 -9.76
C LYS A 4 -12.94 -9.34 -8.92
N LYS A 5 -11.90 -10.02 -9.41
CA LYS A 5 -11.25 -11.16 -8.75
C LYS A 5 -10.35 -10.72 -7.59
N THR A 6 -9.58 -9.64 -7.75
CA THR A 6 -8.76 -9.03 -6.67
C THR A 6 -9.66 -8.45 -5.58
N TRP A 7 -10.78 -7.83 -5.96
CA TRP A 7 -11.78 -7.35 -5.01
C TRP A 7 -12.46 -8.49 -4.24
N ASN A 8 -12.72 -9.63 -4.89
CA ASN A 8 -13.29 -10.79 -4.20
C ASN A 8 -12.33 -11.40 -3.19
N LEU A 9 -11.01 -11.47 -3.51
CA LEU A 9 -9.99 -11.86 -2.53
C LEU A 9 -10.01 -10.92 -1.31
N PHE A 10 -10.06 -9.62 -1.55
CA PHE A 10 -10.15 -8.62 -0.48
C PHE A 10 -11.44 -8.74 0.34
N LYS A 11 -12.57 -9.00 -0.31
CA LYS A 11 -13.86 -9.25 0.33
C LYS A 11 -13.81 -10.49 1.24
N ASP A 12 -13.22 -11.58 0.74
CA ASP A 12 -13.17 -12.85 1.47
C ASP A 12 -12.23 -12.77 2.68
N GLU A 13 -11.19 -11.92 2.64
CA GLU A 13 -10.24 -11.73 3.74
C GLU A 13 -10.66 -10.65 4.74
N VAL A 14 -11.32 -9.58 4.30
CA VAL A 14 -11.68 -8.42 5.14
C VAL A 14 -13.20 -8.30 5.36
N GLY A 15 -14.00 -9.05 4.62
CA GLY A 15 -15.46 -9.08 4.76
C GLY A 15 -16.22 -7.93 4.09
N ASN A 16 -15.58 -7.17 3.19
CA ASN A 16 -16.19 -6.02 2.52
C ASN A 16 -17.19 -6.42 1.43
N PRO A 17 -18.43 -5.95 1.43
CA PRO A 17 -19.38 -6.26 0.38
C PRO A 17 -19.07 -5.53 -0.94
N LEU A 18 -19.33 -6.21 -2.07
CA LEU A 18 -19.03 -5.69 -3.42
C LEU A 18 -19.77 -4.39 -3.74
N GLU A 19 -20.97 -4.20 -3.21
CA GLU A 19 -21.78 -2.99 -3.38
C GLU A 19 -21.15 -1.74 -2.79
N MET A 20 -20.32 -1.87 -1.75
CA MET A 20 -19.62 -0.76 -1.13
C MET A 20 -18.27 -0.42 -1.79
N ARG A 21 -17.85 -1.22 -2.79
CA ARG A 21 -16.53 -1.06 -3.43
C ARG A 21 -16.23 0.37 -3.89
N ASN A 22 -17.18 1.01 -4.55
CA ASN A 22 -16.96 2.34 -5.10
C ASN A 22 -16.84 3.39 -4.00
N GLU A 23 -17.58 3.24 -2.91
CA GLU A 23 -17.49 4.13 -1.74
C GLU A 23 -16.12 4.01 -1.06
N PHE A 24 -15.61 2.78 -0.90
CA PHE A 24 -14.29 2.56 -0.34
C PHE A 24 -13.17 3.12 -1.24
N ILE A 25 -13.24 2.89 -2.55
CA ILE A 25 -12.27 3.45 -3.50
C ILE A 25 -12.27 4.97 -3.47
N GLU A 26 -13.44 5.57 -3.44
CA GLU A 26 -13.58 7.03 -3.39
C GLU A 26 -13.06 7.59 -2.07
N TRP A 27 -13.34 6.92 -0.96
CA TRP A 27 -12.84 7.30 0.35
C TRP A 27 -11.32 7.21 0.48
N ASP A 28 -10.71 6.13 -0.03
CA ASP A 28 -9.26 5.96 -0.03
C ASP A 28 -8.56 7.06 -0.85
N ASN A 29 -9.10 7.42 -2.01
CA ASN A 29 -8.57 8.50 -2.82
C ASN A 29 -8.60 9.86 -2.08
N ILE A 30 -9.64 10.09 -1.28
CA ILE A 30 -9.79 11.29 -0.45
C ILE A 30 -8.78 11.27 0.69
N PHE A 31 -8.65 10.14 1.39
CA PHE A 31 -7.73 9.99 2.50
C PHE A 31 -6.28 10.24 2.08
N ALA A 32 -5.85 9.67 0.97
CA ALA A 32 -4.50 9.85 0.46
C ALA A 32 -4.20 11.28 -0.01
N GLY A 33 -5.19 11.97 -0.58
CA GLY A 33 -5.07 13.38 -0.98
C GLY A 33 -5.04 14.34 0.20
N ASN A 34 -5.72 14.02 1.29
CA ASN A 34 -5.99 14.93 2.41
C ASN A 34 -5.18 14.67 3.68
N THR A 35 -4.22 13.75 3.68
CA THR A 35 -3.45 13.33 4.87
C THR A 35 -2.68 14.47 5.57
N LEU A 36 -2.64 15.67 4.99
CA LEU A 36 -1.93 16.84 5.53
C LEU A 36 -2.82 18.02 5.89
N LEU A 37 -4.13 17.93 5.69
CA LEU A 37 -5.01 19.00 6.07
C LEU A 37 -5.43 18.81 7.54
N HIS A 38 -5.07 19.76 8.39
CA HIS A 38 -5.54 19.81 9.77
C HIS A 38 -7.07 19.81 9.81
N GLU A 39 -7.67 19.07 10.74
CA GLU A 39 -9.12 18.89 10.90
C GLU A 39 -9.95 20.18 10.95
N GLY A 40 -9.34 21.35 11.14
CA GLY A 40 -9.99 22.66 11.17
C GLY A 40 -9.99 23.46 9.86
N GLN A 41 -9.40 22.95 8.77
CA GLN A 41 -9.23 23.71 7.52
C GLN A 41 -9.94 23.11 6.31
N ILE A 42 -10.69 22.02 6.49
CA ILE A 42 -11.40 21.34 5.40
C ILE A 42 -12.84 21.84 5.38
N GLU A 43 -13.18 22.69 4.43
CA GLU A 43 -14.59 22.79 4.00
C GLU A 43 -15.00 21.44 3.43
N ASP A 44 -16.09 20.85 3.93
CA ASP A 44 -16.65 19.59 3.40
C ASP A 44 -17.28 19.80 2.01
N THR A 45 -16.46 20.24 1.06
CA THR A 45 -16.88 20.59 -0.30
C THR A 45 -17.32 19.39 -1.13
N GLY A 46 -17.17 18.16 -0.62
CA GLY A 46 -17.48 16.92 -1.35
C GLY A 46 -18.20 15.84 -0.55
N GLY A 47 -18.77 16.15 0.62
CA GLY A 47 -19.43 15.15 1.47
C GLY A 47 -18.48 14.15 2.12
N HIS A 48 -17.21 14.52 2.29
CA HIS A 48 -16.15 13.66 2.84
C HIS A 48 -16.45 13.19 4.27
N PHE A 49 -16.97 14.09 5.11
CA PHE A 49 -17.36 13.75 6.48
C PHE A 49 -18.52 12.74 6.52
N GLN A 50 -19.48 12.86 5.61
CA GLN A 50 -20.61 11.93 5.54
C GLN A 50 -20.15 10.55 5.07
N ARG A 51 -19.26 10.46 4.08
CA ARG A 51 -18.68 9.20 3.60
C ARG A 51 -17.83 8.53 4.68
N ARG A 52 -16.94 9.29 5.35
CA ARG A 52 -16.15 8.79 6.47
C ARG A 52 -17.04 8.22 7.57
N LYS A 53 -18.13 8.93 7.93
CA LYS A 53 -19.09 8.47 8.92
C LYS A 53 -19.79 7.18 8.50
N ARG A 54 -20.19 7.05 7.23
CA ARG A 54 -20.81 5.82 6.70
C ARG A 54 -19.86 4.63 6.77
N ILE A 55 -18.62 4.80 6.36
CA ILE A 55 -17.60 3.73 6.39
C ILE A 55 -17.29 3.33 7.84
N SER A 56 -17.08 4.29 8.74
CA SER A 56 -16.90 3.99 10.16
C SER A 56 -18.11 3.26 10.76
N SER A 57 -19.33 3.70 10.45
CA SER A 57 -20.55 3.02 10.90
C SER A 57 -20.65 1.58 10.36
N TRP A 58 -20.21 1.35 9.11
CA TRP A 58 -20.15 0.03 8.54
C TRP A 58 -19.17 -0.89 9.29
N PHE A 59 -17.95 -0.42 9.58
CA PHE A 59 -16.99 -1.20 10.37
C PHE A 59 -17.52 -1.53 11.77
N THR A 60 -18.16 -0.54 12.44
CA THR A 60 -18.81 -0.76 13.74
C THR A 60 -19.85 -1.89 13.64
N GLN A 61 -20.72 -1.83 12.63
CA GLN A 61 -21.76 -2.85 12.43
C GLN A 61 -21.13 -4.23 12.18
N VAL A 62 -20.15 -4.35 11.29
CA VAL A 62 -19.52 -5.64 10.97
C VAL A 62 -18.78 -6.21 12.18
N VAL A 63 -18.07 -5.39 12.96
CA VAL A 63 -17.41 -5.82 14.19
C VAL A 63 -18.43 -6.39 15.17
N GLN A 64 -19.58 -5.74 15.37
CA GLN A 64 -20.65 -6.24 16.23
C GLN A 64 -21.26 -7.56 15.73
N GLU A 65 -21.50 -7.65 14.41
CA GLU A 65 -21.99 -8.90 13.79
C GLU A 65 -21.02 -10.05 14.03
N ARG A 66 -19.72 -9.84 13.79
CA ARG A 66 -18.68 -10.86 13.99
C ARG A 66 -18.45 -11.19 15.46
N ARG A 67 -18.65 -10.24 16.38
CA ARG A 67 -18.62 -10.51 17.82
C ARG A 67 -19.70 -11.49 18.23
N ASN A 68 -20.90 -11.34 17.67
CA ASN A 68 -22.05 -12.19 17.98
C ASN A 68 -22.02 -13.52 17.23
N ASN A 69 -21.49 -13.53 16.01
CA ASN A 69 -21.44 -14.70 15.13
C ASN A 69 -20.12 -14.72 14.33
N PRO A 70 -19.01 -15.18 14.95
CA PRO A 70 -17.71 -15.22 14.29
C PRO A 70 -17.69 -16.13 13.07
N GLY A 71 -17.10 -15.64 11.96
CA GLY A 71 -16.80 -16.41 10.77
C GLY A 71 -15.32 -16.80 10.71
N THR A 72 -14.78 -16.86 9.47
CA THR A 72 -13.36 -17.20 9.19
C THR A 72 -12.56 -16.01 8.65
N ASP A 73 -13.12 -14.81 8.67
CA ASP A 73 -12.48 -13.59 8.19
C ASP A 73 -11.63 -12.93 9.29
N LEU A 74 -10.77 -11.99 8.88
CA LEU A 74 -9.86 -11.26 9.78
C LEU A 74 -10.60 -10.52 10.90
N ILE A 75 -11.78 -9.96 10.63
CA ILE A 75 -12.55 -9.25 11.68
C ILE A 75 -13.03 -10.25 12.74
N SER A 76 -13.43 -11.45 12.31
CA SER A 76 -13.78 -12.53 13.24
C SER A 76 -12.59 -12.94 14.12
N GLU A 77 -11.39 -13.03 13.56
CA GLU A 77 -10.16 -13.27 14.34
C GLU A 77 -9.89 -12.14 15.32
N LEU A 78 -9.99 -10.89 14.90
CA LEU A 78 -9.80 -9.74 15.78
C LEU A 78 -10.75 -9.76 16.98
N VAL A 79 -12.04 -9.98 16.75
CA VAL A 79 -13.05 -9.96 17.84
C VAL A 79 -12.97 -11.17 18.75
N THR A 80 -12.40 -12.28 18.30
CA THR A 80 -12.20 -13.48 19.14
C THR A 80 -10.81 -13.54 19.79
N THR A 81 -9.91 -12.61 19.45
CA THR A 81 -8.57 -12.53 20.03
C THR A 81 -8.65 -12.18 21.51
N ARG A 82 -7.92 -12.95 22.34
CA ARG A 82 -7.74 -12.66 23.77
C ARG A 82 -6.46 -11.91 24.02
N MET A 83 -6.58 -10.86 24.82
CA MET A 83 -5.45 -10.08 25.33
C MET A 83 -4.75 -10.86 26.47
N ASP A 84 -3.54 -10.44 26.85
CA ASP A 84 -2.75 -11.08 27.93
C ASP A 84 -3.48 -11.15 29.27
N ASN A 85 -4.38 -10.21 29.52
CA ASN A 85 -5.23 -10.18 30.72
C ASN A 85 -6.46 -11.10 30.63
N GLY A 86 -6.61 -11.86 29.54
CA GLY A 86 -7.71 -12.79 29.27
C GLY A 86 -9.00 -12.16 28.74
N SER A 87 -9.10 -10.82 28.65
CA SER A 87 -10.24 -10.15 28.02
C SER A 87 -10.21 -10.29 26.50
N TYR A 88 -11.34 -10.14 25.83
CA TYR A 88 -11.36 -9.99 24.40
C TYR A 88 -10.88 -8.59 23.98
N LEU A 89 -10.33 -8.49 22.77
CA LEU A 89 -10.04 -7.19 22.15
C LEU A 89 -11.32 -6.34 22.11
N ASP A 90 -11.23 -5.11 22.57
CA ASP A 90 -12.34 -4.16 22.56
C ASP A 90 -12.81 -3.85 21.13
N ASP A 91 -14.13 -3.72 20.91
CA ASP A 91 -14.72 -3.53 19.59
C ASP A 91 -14.16 -2.28 18.88
N LYS A 92 -13.90 -1.20 19.63
CA LYS A 92 -13.31 0.01 19.08
C LYS A 92 -11.90 -0.21 18.53
N TYR A 93 -11.09 -1.02 19.22
CA TYR A 93 -9.77 -1.40 18.71
C TYR A 93 -9.87 -2.33 17.51
N ALA A 94 -10.79 -3.30 17.53
CA ALA A 94 -11.05 -4.18 16.40
C ALA A 94 -11.48 -3.36 15.16
N GLU A 95 -12.36 -2.37 15.32
CA GLU A 95 -12.79 -1.44 14.27
C GLU A 95 -11.60 -0.66 13.70
N VAL A 96 -10.77 -0.03 14.54
CA VAL A 96 -9.60 0.74 14.11
C VAL A 96 -8.59 -0.13 13.36
N ILE A 97 -8.35 -1.36 13.84
CA ILE A 97 -7.42 -2.28 13.19
C ILE A 97 -7.97 -2.71 11.83
N ALA A 98 -9.23 -3.16 11.77
CA ALA A 98 -9.86 -3.58 10.51
C ALA A 98 -9.86 -2.47 9.46
N HIS A 99 -10.20 -1.25 9.87
CA HIS A 99 -10.13 -0.05 9.03
C HIS A 99 -8.71 0.24 8.55
N THR A 100 -7.70 0.12 9.43
CA THR A 100 -6.29 0.34 9.09
C THR A 100 -5.80 -0.68 8.06
N PHE A 101 -6.18 -1.95 8.20
CA PHE A 101 -5.86 -2.99 7.21
C PHE A 101 -6.51 -2.71 5.86
N HIS A 102 -7.77 -2.26 5.86
CA HIS A 102 -8.46 -1.88 4.63
C HIS A 102 -7.70 -0.78 3.88
N VAL A 103 -7.45 0.36 4.54
CA VAL A 103 -6.76 1.51 3.94
C VAL A 103 -5.34 1.14 3.50
N GLY A 104 -4.58 0.50 4.39
CA GLY A 104 -3.19 0.14 4.13
C GLY A 104 -3.01 -0.85 2.98
N GLY A 105 -3.95 -1.78 2.80
CA GLY A 105 -3.87 -2.82 1.78
C GLY A 105 -4.31 -2.36 0.39
N GLN A 106 -5.33 -1.53 0.31
CA GLN A 106 -5.93 -1.18 -0.98
C GLN A 106 -5.10 -0.17 -1.76
N GLU A 107 -4.81 0.98 -1.17
CA GLU A 107 -4.20 2.09 -1.91
C GLU A 107 -2.73 1.86 -2.22
N THR A 108 -1.95 1.43 -1.23
CA THR A 108 -0.52 1.17 -1.41
C THR A 108 -0.27 0.11 -2.47
N THR A 109 -1.03 -0.98 -2.43
CA THR A 109 -0.96 -2.09 -3.39
C THR A 109 -1.36 -1.63 -4.79
N SER A 110 -2.46 -0.88 -4.93
CA SER A 110 -2.88 -0.31 -6.22
C SER A 110 -1.81 0.61 -6.84
N LYS A 111 -1.20 1.50 -6.04
CA LYS A 111 -0.12 2.39 -6.52
C LYS A 111 1.14 1.61 -6.85
N PHE A 112 1.45 0.57 -6.11
CA PHE A 112 2.55 -0.33 -6.41
C PHE A 112 2.36 -1.02 -7.76
N PHE A 113 1.20 -1.62 -8.02
CA PHE A 113 0.90 -2.27 -9.30
C PHE A 113 0.99 -1.31 -10.47
N THR A 114 0.39 -0.13 -10.35
CA THR A 114 0.42 0.89 -11.39
C THR A 114 1.85 1.31 -11.72
N SER A 115 2.67 1.58 -10.70
CA SER A 115 4.06 2.02 -10.87
C SER A 115 4.96 0.90 -11.41
N SER A 116 4.72 -0.35 -11.01
CA SER A 116 5.46 -1.51 -11.50
C SER A 116 5.07 -1.86 -12.94
N ALA A 117 3.79 -1.72 -13.29
CA ALA A 117 3.33 -1.88 -14.66
C ALA A 117 3.92 -0.81 -15.60
N LEU A 118 4.14 0.42 -15.10
CA LEU A 118 4.87 1.46 -15.85
C LEU A 118 6.32 1.01 -16.14
N ILE A 119 7.02 0.43 -15.16
CA ILE A 119 8.37 -0.10 -15.38
C ILE A 119 8.35 -1.15 -16.50
N LEU A 120 7.43 -2.12 -16.41
CA LEU A 120 7.30 -3.16 -17.45
C LEU A 120 6.97 -2.57 -18.83
N ALA A 121 6.02 -1.66 -18.90
CA ALA A 121 5.59 -1.06 -20.16
C ALA A 121 6.66 -0.16 -20.84
N THR A 122 7.70 0.25 -20.10
CA THR A 122 8.83 1.04 -20.61
C THR A 122 10.09 0.23 -20.86
N ASP A 123 10.11 -1.04 -20.42
CA ASP A 123 11.27 -1.93 -20.55
C ASP A 123 10.84 -3.29 -21.13
N MET A 124 10.89 -3.39 -22.46
CA MET A 124 10.53 -4.64 -23.17
C MET A 124 11.54 -5.75 -22.94
N GLU A 125 12.80 -5.45 -22.71
CA GLU A 125 13.82 -6.44 -22.40
C GLU A 125 13.53 -7.09 -21.06
N LEU A 126 13.21 -6.30 -20.05
CA LEU A 126 12.79 -6.80 -18.74
C LEU A 126 11.53 -7.67 -18.84
N GLN A 127 10.52 -7.27 -19.64
CA GLN A 127 9.35 -8.12 -19.88
C GLN A 127 9.75 -9.49 -20.45
N ASN A 128 10.65 -9.51 -21.44
CA ASN A 128 11.10 -10.77 -22.06
C ASN A 128 11.89 -11.65 -21.09
N ILE A 129 12.75 -11.04 -20.27
CA ILE A 129 13.49 -11.76 -19.23
C ILE A 129 12.52 -12.43 -18.26
N LEU A 130 11.54 -11.70 -17.75
CA LEU A 130 10.58 -12.21 -16.77
C LEU A 130 9.59 -13.24 -17.36
N ARG A 131 9.29 -13.18 -18.67
CA ARG A 131 8.48 -14.21 -19.35
C ARG A 131 9.25 -15.50 -19.56
N ASN A 132 10.55 -15.41 -19.88
CA ASN A 132 11.41 -16.57 -20.12
C ASN A 132 11.84 -17.23 -18.81
N ASP A 133 11.92 -16.48 -17.73
CA ASP A 133 12.31 -16.96 -16.40
C ASP A 133 11.38 -16.36 -15.32
N PRO A 134 10.18 -16.94 -15.11
CA PRO A 134 9.23 -16.48 -14.10
C PRO A 134 9.75 -16.51 -12.66
N ASP A 135 10.77 -17.31 -12.37
CA ASP A 135 11.40 -17.39 -11.04
C ASP A 135 12.10 -16.07 -10.66
N LEU A 136 12.33 -15.18 -11.63
CA LEU A 136 12.84 -13.83 -11.40
C LEU A 136 11.76 -12.81 -10.99
N ILE A 137 10.46 -13.15 -11.09
CA ILE A 137 9.36 -12.24 -10.73
C ILE A 137 9.44 -11.80 -9.26
N PRO A 138 9.75 -12.68 -8.28
CA PRO A 138 9.97 -12.22 -6.91
C PRO A 138 11.08 -11.16 -6.77
N SER A 139 12.18 -11.30 -7.51
CA SER A 139 13.26 -10.32 -7.53
C SER A 139 12.83 -8.99 -8.16
N PHE A 140 12.04 -9.04 -9.22
CA PHE A 140 11.43 -7.86 -9.82
C PHE A 140 10.50 -7.14 -8.83
N VAL A 141 9.69 -7.88 -8.07
CA VAL A 141 8.80 -7.31 -7.04
C VAL A 141 9.60 -6.54 -6.00
N GLU A 142 10.70 -7.10 -5.47
CA GLU A 142 11.54 -6.40 -4.48
C GLU A 142 12.21 -5.14 -5.08
N GLU A 143 12.74 -5.19 -6.29
CA GLU A 143 13.34 -4.01 -6.94
C GLU A 143 12.29 -2.94 -7.29
N ALA A 144 11.12 -3.35 -7.73
CA ALA A 144 10.02 -2.43 -7.97
C ALA A 144 9.55 -1.75 -6.65
N LEU A 145 9.43 -2.52 -5.56
CA LEU A 145 9.16 -1.98 -4.21
C LEU A 145 10.25 -0.99 -3.78
N ARG A 146 11.52 -1.33 -3.99
CA ARG A 146 12.64 -0.45 -3.66
C ARG A 146 12.56 0.86 -4.42
N ILE A 147 12.43 0.81 -5.76
CA ILE A 147 12.48 2.00 -6.61
C ILE A 147 11.20 2.82 -6.49
N GLN A 148 10.03 2.21 -6.46
CA GLN A 148 8.75 2.93 -6.50
C GLN A 148 8.22 3.28 -5.11
N SER A 149 8.41 2.42 -4.11
CA SER A 149 7.99 2.65 -2.70
C SER A 149 6.68 3.45 -2.62
N PRO A 150 5.49 2.86 -2.71
CA PRO A 150 4.23 3.61 -2.71
C PRO A 150 4.13 4.60 -1.55
N THR A 151 4.57 4.18 -0.36
CA THR A 151 4.77 5.06 0.79
C THR A 151 6.19 5.61 0.76
N GLN A 152 6.33 6.90 0.50
CA GLN A 152 7.64 7.58 0.40
C GLN A 152 8.25 7.88 1.76
N GLY A 153 7.45 7.94 2.80
CA GLY A 153 7.92 8.16 4.16
C GLY A 153 6.78 8.43 5.12
N LEU A 154 7.08 8.34 6.42
CA LEU A 154 6.14 8.66 7.48
C LEU A 154 6.81 9.52 8.55
N PHE A 155 5.98 10.18 9.37
CA PHE A 155 6.44 11.07 10.41
C PHE A 155 6.70 10.33 11.73
N ARG A 156 7.61 10.90 12.52
CA ARG A 156 7.90 10.56 13.91
C ARG A 156 7.97 11.84 14.74
N VAL A 157 7.65 11.73 15.99
CA VAL A 157 7.86 12.81 16.96
C VAL A 157 9.02 12.43 17.86
N ALA A 158 10.00 13.31 18.02
CA ALA A 158 11.09 13.11 18.95
C ALA A 158 10.56 13.21 20.38
N LEU A 159 10.58 12.10 21.14
CA LEU A 159 10.10 12.07 22.53
C LEU A 159 11.05 12.78 23.51
N LYS A 160 12.29 12.95 23.12
CA LYS A 160 13.35 13.68 23.83
C LYS A 160 14.27 14.34 22.81
N GLU A 161 15.14 15.22 23.26
CA GLU A 161 16.22 15.73 22.41
C GLU A 161 17.11 14.58 21.94
N ILE A 162 17.40 14.55 20.63
CA ILE A 162 18.26 13.57 19.99
C ILE A 162 19.22 14.27 19.02
N GLU A 163 20.45 13.77 18.93
CA GLU A 163 21.41 14.19 17.93
C GLU A 163 21.56 13.10 16.86
N ILE A 164 21.47 13.48 15.59
CA ILE A 164 21.70 12.60 14.44
C ILE A 164 22.67 13.31 13.49
N ASN A 165 23.84 12.71 13.29
CA ASN A 165 24.89 13.25 12.40
C ASN A 165 25.21 14.74 12.64
N GLY A 166 25.33 15.13 13.90
CA GLY A 166 25.65 16.51 14.29
C GLY A 166 24.46 17.48 14.26
N THR A 167 23.26 17.01 13.91
CA THR A 167 22.03 17.81 13.94
C THR A 167 21.22 17.48 15.18
N ILE A 168 20.91 18.49 15.99
CA ILE A 168 20.10 18.35 17.21
C ILE A 168 18.62 18.52 16.86
N PHE A 169 17.81 17.54 17.21
CA PHE A 169 16.37 17.57 17.15
C PHE A 169 15.79 17.74 18.55
N PRO A 170 15.11 18.85 18.86
CA PRO A 170 14.54 19.05 20.19
C PRO A 170 13.40 18.07 20.46
N SER A 171 13.06 17.89 21.74
CA SER A 171 11.85 17.16 22.13
C SER A 171 10.60 17.78 21.48
N GLY A 172 9.70 16.95 20.96
CA GLY A 172 8.53 17.38 20.21
C GLY A 172 8.76 17.68 18.72
N ALA A 173 10.01 17.63 18.23
CA ALA A 173 10.30 17.83 16.80
C ALA A 173 9.59 16.79 15.94
N LEU A 174 8.92 17.24 14.88
CA LEU A 174 8.32 16.37 13.86
C LEU A 174 9.39 16.04 12.81
N VAL A 175 9.70 14.76 12.66
CA VAL A 175 10.73 14.25 11.75
C VAL A 175 10.10 13.36 10.70
N GLN A 176 10.29 13.65 9.43
CA GLN A 176 9.86 12.77 8.35
C GLN A 176 10.98 11.79 7.97
N LEU A 177 10.70 10.50 8.04
CA LEU A 177 11.59 9.43 7.57
C LEU A 177 11.34 9.22 6.08
N LEU A 178 12.30 9.58 5.22
CA LEU A 178 12.16 9.53 3.76
C LEU A 178 12.61 8.16 3.20
N TRP A 179 11.76 7.16 3.30
CA TRP A 179 12.05 5.78 2.84
C TRP A 179 12.33 5.71 1.33
N GLY A 180 11.52 6.42 0.53
CA GLY A 180 11.74 6.47 -0.92
C GLY A 180 13.11 7.02 -1.31
N SER A 181 13.65 7.98 -0.54
CA SER A 181 15.01 8.49 -0.69
C SER A 181 16.04 7.46 -0.24
N ALA A 182 15.86 6.88 0.96
CA ALA A 182 16.76 5.86 1.48
C ALA A 182 16.89 4.64 0.57
N ASN A 183 15.81 4.22 -0.08
CA ASN A 183 15.79 3.11 -1.03
C ASN A 183 16.54 3.40 -2.34
N ARG A 184 16.95 4.64 -2.55
CA ARG A 184 17.75 5.11 -3.70
C ARG A 184 19.11 5.67 -3.30
N ASP A 185 19.53 5.46 -2.06
CA ASP A 185 20.84 5.86 -1.58
C ASP A 185 21.92 4.95 -2.18
N GLU A 186 22.81 5.52 -3.00
CA GLU A 186 23.87 4.79 -3.69
C GLU A 186 24.94 4.22 -2.74
N ARG A 187 25.02 4.74 -1.51
CA ARG A 187 25.89 4.15 -0.47
C ARG A 187 25.40 2.78 -0.03
N THR A 188 24.09 2.52 -0.19
CA THR A 188 23.46 1.23 0.15
C THR A 188 23.13 0.41 -1.08
N PHE A 189 22.65 1.04 -2.14
CA PHE A 189 22.17 0.40 -3.36
C PHE A 189 22.96 0.91 -4.56
N ALA A 190 24.04 0.24 -4.93
CA ALA A 190 24.79 0.56 -6.14
C ALA A 190 23.85 0.57 -7.37
N ASP A 191 24.05 1.54 -8.28
CA ASP A 191 23.16 1.76 -9.44
C ASP A 191 21.68 1.86 -9.01
N SER A 192 21.42 2.68 -8.01
CA SER A 192 20.16 2.74 -7.27
C SER A 192 18.93 3.04 -8.13
N LYS A 193 19.11 3.60 -9.33
CA LYS A 193 18.04 4.00 -10.26
C LYS A 193 17.61 2.88 -11.23
N THR A 194 18.39 1.80 -11.31
CA THR A 194 18.13 0.70 -12.24
C THR A 194 17.51 -0.51 -11.54
N ILE A 195 16.70 -1.28 -12.30
CA ILE A 195 16.25 -2.59 -11.87
C ILE A 195 17.42 -3.59 -12.00
N ASN A 196 17.77 -4.24 -10.90
CA ASN A 196 18.78 -5.28 -10.88
C ASN A 196 18.22 -6.54 -10.20
N LEU A 197 17.77 -7.50 -11.01
CA LEU A 197 17.14 -8.74 -10.53
C LEU A 197 18.08 -9.64 -9.71
N LYS A 198 19.39 -9.37 -9.77
CA LYS A 198 20.44 -10.11 -9.05
C LYS A 198 21.10 -9.26 -7.94
N ARG A 199 20.45 -8.19 -7.50
CA ARG A 199 20.98 -7.33 -6.46
C ARG A 199 21.20 -8.12 -5.15
N PRO A 200 22.40 -8.08 -4.55
CA PRO A 200 22.70 -8.92 -3.37
C PRO A 200 21.91 -8.54 -2.12
N ASN A 201 21.46 -7.28 -2.01
CA ASN A 201 20.72 -6.75 -0.88
C ASN A 201 19.27 -6.37 -1.24
N LEU A 202 18.61 -7.15 -2.11
CA LEU A 202 17.24 -6.92 -2.60
C LEU A 202 16.23 -6.59 -1.49
N ARG A 203 16.30 -7.28 -0.36
CA ARG A 203 15.35 -7.14 0.76
C ARG A 203 15.73 -6.11 1.80
N SER A 204 16.81 -5.37 1.59
CA SER A 204 17.27 -4.34 2.55
C SER A 204 16.55 -3.00 2.38
N HIS A 205 15.62 -2.89 1.43
CA HIS A 205 14.84 -1.69 1.21
C HIS A 205 13.84 -1.43 2.36
N LEU A 206 13.47 -0.16 2.54
CA LEU A 206 12.56 0.31 3.56
C LEU A 206 11.12 0.56 3.05
N ALA A 207 10.71 -0.05 1.92
CA ALA A 207 9.38 0.15 1.35
C ALA A 207 8.25 -0.28 2.31
N PHE A 208 8.53 -1.21 3.22
CA PHE A 208 7.62 -1.66 4.27
C PHE A 208 7.93 -1.08 5.66
N GLY A 209 8.80 -0.06 5.75
CA GLY A 209 9.29 0.46 7.01
C GLY A 209 10.24 -0.50 7.72
N HIS A 210 10.45 -0.27 9.02
CA HIS A 210 11.36 -1.07 9.86
C HIS A 210 10.96 -1.01 11.34
N GLY A 211 11.41 -2.00 12.14
CA GLY A 211 11.20 -2.05 13.59
C GLY A 211 9.76 -2.38 13.97
N ILE A 212 9.27 -1.81 15.08
CA ILE A 212 7.94 -2.09 15.63
C ILE A 212 6.79 -1.65 14.71
N HIS A 213 7.07 -0.80 13.73
CA HIS A 213 6.12 -0.35 12.70
C HIS A 213 6.36 -1.03 11.35
N LEU A 214 7.08 -2.15 11.29
CA LEU A 214 7.17 -2.93 10.06
C LEU A 214 5.76 -3.27 9.57
N CYS A 215 5.52 -3.07 8.28
CA CYS A 215 4.21 -3.33 7.68
C CYS A 215 3.73 -4.76 7.97
N PRO A 216 2.59 -4.95 8.62
CA PRO A 216 2.07 -6.31 8.92
C PRO A 216 1.65 -7.05 7.65
N GLY A 217 1.19 -6.31 6.61
CA GLY A 217 0.78 -6.86 5.31
C GLY A 217 1.94 -7.13 4.34
N ASN A 218 3.20 -7.02 4.75
CA ASN A 218 4.34 -7.12 3.85
C ASN A 218 4.46 -8.49 3.14
N HIS A 219 4.03 -9.58 3.75
CA HIS A 219 4.01 -10.91 3.15
C HIS A 219 2.89 -11.04 2.13
N LEU A 220 1.69 -10.56 2.47
CA LEU A 220 0.53 -10.55 1.59
C LEU A 220 0.79 -9.70 0.34
N ALA A 221 1.29 -8.48 0.51
CA ALA A 221 1.61 -7.58 -0.60
C ALA A 221 2.62 -8.19 -1.59
N ARG A 222 3.63 -8.92 -1.10
CA ARG A 222 4.57 -9.65 -1.96
C ARG A 222 3.91 -10.79 -2.70
N LEU A 223 3.04 -11.54 -2.03
CA LEU A 223 2.30 -12.65 -2.63
C LEU A 223 1.37 -12.14 -3.74
N GLU A 224 0.57 -11.13 -3.44
CA GLU A 224 -0.33 -10.48 -4.40
C GLU A 224 0.45 -9.96 -5.62
N ALA A 225 1.57 -9.27 -5.38
CA ALA A 225 2.40 -8.74 -6.44
C ALA A 225 2.97 -9.84 -7.32
N ARG A 226 3.51 -10.90 -6.72
CA ARG A 226 4.04 -12.05 -7.45
C ARG A 226 2.97 -12.67 -8.33
N VAL A 227 1.83 -13.07 -7.75
CA VAL A 227 0.74 -13.72 -8.48
C VAL A 227 0.20 -12.82 -9.59
N ALA A 228 0.05 -11.53 -9.34
CA ALA A 228 -0.46 -10.60 -10.35
C ALA A 228 0.50 -10.46 -11.55
N PHE A 229 1.81 -10.41 -11.33
CA PHE A 229 2.77 -10.31 -12.43
C PHE A 229 2.98 -11.66 -13.13
N GLU A 230 2.94 -12.78 -12.44
CA GLU A 230 2.91 -14.11 -13.04
C GLU A 230 1.71 -14.25 -13.99
N GLU A 231 0.51 -13.91 -13.53
CA GLU A 231 -0.72 -13.95 -14.32
C GLU A 231 -0.72 -12.94 -15.48
N LEU A 232 -0.25 -11.72 -15.25
CA LEU A 232 -0.18 -10.69 -16.28
C LEU A 232 0.77 -11.11 -17.41
N LEU A 233 1.98 -11.51 -17.06
CA LEU A 233 3.02 -11.86 -18.03
C LEU A 233 2.72 -13.16 -18.75
N SER A 234 2.14 -14.17 -18.10
CA SER A 234 1.78 -15.45 -18.75
C SER A 234 0.63 -15.31 -19.74
N ARG A 235 -0.29 -14.38 -19.53
CA ARG A 235 -1.50 -14.21 -20.37
C ARG A 235 -1.35 -13.17 -21.47
N THR A 236 -0.26 -12.42 -21.49
CA THR A 236 -0.04 -11.35 -22.47
C THR A 236 1.26 -11.56 -23.21
N LYS A 237 1.35 -11.10 -24.46
CA LYS A 237 2.58 -11.14 -25.26
C LYS A 237 3.40 -9.87 -25.12
N LEU A 238 2.72 -8.72 -25.05
CA LEU A 238 3.38 -7.41 -25.01
C LEU A 238 2.53 -6.42 -24.21
N ILE A 239 3.19 -5.62 -23.39
CA ILE A 239 2.59 -4.52 -22.64
C ILE A 239 3.36 -3.25 -23.02
N THR A 240 2.66 -2.24 -23.54
CA THR A 240 3.25 -0.96 -23.91
C THR A 240 2.42 0.20 -23.38
N LEU A 241 3.02 1.38 -23.34
CA LEU A 241 2.29 2.58 -22.95
C LEU A 241 1.32 3.02 -24.05
N SER A 242 0.08 3.34 -23.66
CA SER A 242 -0.82 4.08 -24.52
C SER A 242 -0.34 5.51 -24.71
N LYS A 243 -0.68 6.13 -25.85
CA LYS A 243 -0.37 7.54 -26.13
C LYS A 243 -1.12 8.52 -25.23
N ASN A 244 -2.17 8.07 -24.53
CA ASN A 244 -3.07 8.92 -23.74
C ASN A 244 -2.69 8.97 -22.25
N ASN A 245 -1.41 8.87 -21.92
CA ASN A 245 -0.94 8.98 -20.53
C ASN A 245 -0.56 10.42 -20.19
N SER A 246 -1.12 10.96 -19.11
CA SER A 246 -0.74 12.26 -18.55
C SER A 246 0.48 12.17 -17.63
N PHE A 247 0.76 10.98 -17.09
CA PHE A 247 1.75 10.72 -16.03
C PHE A 247 1.59 11.61 -14.80
N SER A 248 0.36 12.05 -14.52
CA SER A 248 0.05 12.85 -13.34
C SER A 248 0.13 11.99 -12.08
N TYR A 249 0.89 12.46 -11.12
CA TYR A 249 0.98 11.87 -9.79
C TYR A 249 -0.03 12.48 -8.84
N MET A 250 -0.47 11.69 -7.84
CA MET A 250 -1.31 12.22 -6.80
C MET A 250 -0.55 13.24 -5.93
N PRO A 251 -1.19 14.35 -5.53
CA PRO A 251 -0.58 15.36 -4.67
C PRO A 251 -0.54 14.88 -3.22
N SER A 252 0.52 14.17 -2.84
CA SER A 252 0.71 13.67 -1.48
C SER A 252 2.18 13.76 -1.06
N HIS A 253 2.45 14.14 0.18
CA HIS A 253 3.80 14.14 0.76
C HIS A 253 4.22 12.76 1.30
N ILE A 254 3.25 11.84 1.47
CA ILE A 254 3.48 10.52 2.03
C ILE A 254 3.45 9.47 0.94
N MET A 255 2.49 9.56 0.03
CA MET A 255 2.23 8.56 -0.99
C MET A 255 2.75 9.01 -2.36
N ARG A 256 3.24 8.04 -3.14
CA ARG A 256 3.61 8.25 -4.54
C ARG A 256 2.91 7.21 -5.41
N GLY A 257 2.17 7.68 -6.39
CA GLY A 257 1.55 6.82 -7.38
C GLY A 257 0.93 7.64 -8.49
N LEU A 258 0.84 7.07 -9.68
CA LEU A 258 0.11 7.67 -10.79
C LEU A 258 -1.39 7.71 -10.47
N GLN A 259 -2.06 8.77 -10.90
CA GLN A 259 -3.52 8.85 -10.83
C GLN A 259 -4.16 7.83 -11.78
N GLU A 260 -3.56 7.67 -12.97
CA GLU A 260 -3.97 6.69 -13.98
C GLU A 260 -2.76 6.20 -14.79
N LEU A 261 -2.87 5.00 -15.33
CA LEU A 261 -1.94 4.44 -16.31
C LEU A 261 -2.72 3.70 -17.39
N ASN A 262 -2.61 4.16 -18.62
CA ASN A 262 -3.23 3.56 -19.79
C ASN A 262 -2.22 2.69 -20.53
N LEU A 263 -2.52 1.44 -20.72
CA LEU A 263 -1.65 0.44 -21.35
C LEU A 263 -2.31 -0.15 -22.60
N ASN A 264 -1.51 -0.44 -23.61
CA ASN A 264 -1.88 -1.33 -24.71
C ASN A 264 -1.37 -2.72 -24.36
N ILE A 265 -2.24 -3.73 -24.42
CA ILE A 265 -1.92 -5.11 -24.07
C ILE A 265 -2.24 -6.01 -25.26
N GLU A 266 -1.26 -6.77 -25.72
CA GLU A 266 -1.41 -7.83 -26.71
C GLU A 266 -1.52 -9.18 -26.00
N PHE A 267 -2.48 -10.01 -26.43
CA PHE A 267 -2.73 -11.35 -25.88
C PHE A 267 -2.21 -12.45 -26.78
#